data_4ac3cf7e4487db4c0d901b07f0c59c2c
#
_entry.id   4ac3cf7e4487db4c0d901b07f0c59c2c
#
_cell.length_a   1.000
_cell.length_b   1.000
_cell.length_c   1.000
_cell.angle_alpha   90.00
_cell.angle_beta   90.00
_cell.angle_gamma   90.00
#
_symmetry.space_group_name_H-M   'P 1'
#
loop_
_entity.id
_entity.type
_entity.pdbx_description
1 polymer ?
#
loop_
_entity_poly.entity_id
_entity_poly.type
_entity_poly.pdbx_seq_one_letter_code
_entity_poly.pdbx_strand_id
1 'polypeptide(L)'
;MNTNQFGNKGWTPDRIGNLKGKIYVLTGTTSGTGFEAAKILLSKGAKVVMLNRNPKKAEDTIKTLKQELGNHINVVAIKMDLAVQDSVKKAAEEVIKTVPQIDALICNAAIAQVPKQTLTTDGWESQMGTNYYGNFTLQALLFPLIEKSKGRIVTVGSLGYDMGIKTIKFDDLNWDKDYTPNNAYSQSKLAQILSMYELQDRLKEAGKTDVKAYACHPGSSRTNLINSSGSFMMKFIFNLMKLSPLTQSAEKGAYPQLMCATEPNLDQSSFYGPTGRNNWTGPVGAHKLESHAKDKVVSNKLWELSEKETGIKWNI
;
A
#
# COMPACT_ATOMS: atom_id res chain seq x y z
N MET A 1 11.99 -11.11 18.66
CA MET A 1 11.08 -9.95 18.59
C MET A 1 9.83 -10.28 19.40
N ASN A 2 9.36 -9.36 20.21
CA ASN A 2 8.22 -9.62 21.08
C ASN A 2 6.93 -9.55 20.21
N THR A 3 6.48 -10.69 19.70
CA THR A 3 5.27 -10.82 18.86
C THR A 3 4.00 -10.37 19.58
N ASN A 4 4.10 -10.05 20.87
CA ASN A 4 2.97 -9.78 21.77
C ASN A 4 2.93 -8.33 22.29
N GLN A 5 3.55 -7.36 21.59
CA GLN A 5 3.56 -5.94 21.98
C GLN A 5 2.15 -5.38 22.27
N PHE A 6 1.12 -5.92 21.60
CA PHE A 6 -0.28 -5.48 21.73
C PHE A 6 -1.17 -6.49 22.47
N GLY A 7 -0.58 -7.48 23.17
CA GLY A 7 -1.30 -8.55 23.87
C GLY A 7 -1.97 -9.56 22.94
N ASN A 8 -2.79 -10.45 23.51
CA ASN A 8 -3.37 -11.58 22.77
C ASN A 8 -4.33 -11.19 21.64
N LYS A 9 -4.95 -10.01 21.70
CA LYS A 9 -5.84 -9.49 20.64
C LYS A 9 -5.08 -8.86 19.48
N GLY A 10 -3.78 -8.58 19.65
CA GLY A 10 -2.99 -7.80 18.72
C GLY A 10 -3.42 -6.33 18.70
N TRP A 11 -2.92 -5.59 17.73
CA TRP A 11 -3.31 -4.20 17.54
C TRP A 11 -4.75 -4.10 16.98
N THR A 12 -5.52 -3.14 17.51
CA THR A 12 -6.89 -2.83 17.05
C THR A 12 -7.08 -1.32 16.91
N PRO A 13 -8.06 -0.85 16.11
CA PRO A 13 -8.36 0.57 15.93
C PRO A 13 -8.81 1.32 17.19
N ASP A 14 -9.13 0.61 18.27
CA ASP A 14 -9.44 1.24 19.58
C ASP A 14 -8.26 2.03 20.12
N ARG A 15 -7.04 1.67 19.69
CA ARG A 15 -5.81 2.39 20.02
C ARG A 15 -5.64 3.72 19.29
N ILE A 16 -6.41 3.95 18.22
CA ILE A 16 -6.38 5.21 17.49
C ILE A 16 -7.10 6.28 18.32
N GLY A 17 -6.35 7.28 18.73
CA GLY A 17 -6.89 8.45 19.42
C GLY A 17 -7.67 9.38 18.49
N ASN A 18 -7.90 10.61 18.94
CA ASN A 18 -8.51 11.65 18.11
C ASN A 18 -7.54 12.11 17.01
N LEU A 19 -8.00 12.07 15.76
CA LEU A 19 -7.23 12.47 14.57
C LEU A 19 -7.65 13.82 13.99
N LYS A 20 -8.39 14.64 14.76
CA LYS A 20 -8.77 15.99 14.33
C LYS A 20 -7.52 16.82 13.98
N GLY A 21 -7.53 17.41 12.77
CA GLY A 21 -6.39 18.16 12.24
C GLY A 21 -5.32 17.31 11.54
N LYS A 22 -5.42 15.97 11.59
CA LYS A 22 -4.54 15.04 10.88
C LYS A 22 -5.04 14.76 9.47
N ILE A 23 -4.10 14.60 8.52
CA ILE A 23 -4.37 14.43 7.10
C ILE A 23 -3.77 13.12 6.60
N TYR A 24 -4.62 12.27 6.03
CA TYR A 24 -4.23 10.98 5.47
C TYR A 24 -4.55 10.95 3.98
N VAL A 25 -3.58 10.51 3.19
CA VAL A 25 -3.74 10.29 1.74
C VAL A 25 -3.71 8.80 1.48
N LEU A 26 -4.75 8.25 0.83
CA LEU A 26 -4.89 6.81 0.60
C LEU A 26 -5.15 6.50 -0.87
N THR A 27 -4.47 5.49 -1.40
CA THR A 27 -4.76 4.95 -2.73
C THR A 27 -5.74 3.77 -2.66
N GLY A 28 -6.71 3.69 -3.59
CA GLY A 28 -7.60 2.53 -3.75
C GLY A 28 -8.63 2.36 -2.64
N THR A 29 -9.40 3.39 -2.35
CA THR A 29 -10.35 3.46 -1.23
C THR A 29 -11.80 3.13 -1.61
N THR A 30 -12.08 2.72 -2.84
CA THR A 30 -13.45 2.44 -3.29
C THR A 30 -13.97 1.05 -2.92
N SER A 31 -13.17 0.22 -2.28
CA SER A 31 -13.56 -1.11 -1.77
C SER A 31 -12.50 -1.71 -0.86
N GLY A 32 -12.85 -2.81 -0.19
CA GLY A 32 -11.91 -3.66 0.55
C GLY A 32 -11.19 -2.93 1.68
N THR A 33 -9.91 -3.27 1.88
CA THR A 33 -9.09 -2.74 2.99
C THR A 33 -8.90 -1.22 2.92
N GLY A 34 -8.85 -0.64 1.73
CA GLY A 34 -8.73 0.80 1.55
C GLY A 34 -9.99 1.56 1.95
N PHE A 35 -11.18 1.02 1.65
CA PHE A 35 -12.45 1.57 2.11
C PHE A 35 -12.55 1.57 3.64
N GLU A 36 -12.27 0.42 4.25
CA GLU A 36 -12.34 0.29 5.71
C GLU A 36 -11.30 1.17 6.42
N ALA A 37 -10.10 1.30 5.86
CA ALA A 37 -9.10 2.21 6.41
C ALA A 37 -9.56 3.67 6.34
N ALA A 38 -10.09 4.13 5.20
CA ALA A 38 -10.63 5.47 5.05
C ALA A 38 -11.78 5.73 6.04
N LYS A 39 -12.71 4.78 6.18
CA LYS A 39 -13.83 4.83 7.12
C LYS A 39 -13.38 4.98 8.56
N ILE A 40 -12.44 4.14 9.01
CA ILE A 40 -11.92 4.20 10.39
C ILE A 40 -11.19 5.52 10.66
N LEU A 41 -10.35 6.01 9.73
CA LEU A 41 -9.67 7.30 9.89
C LEU A 41 -10.66 8.46 9.98
N LEU A 42 -11.68 8.48 9.12
CA LEU A 42 -12.75 9.49 9.13
C LEU A 42 -13.57 9.45 10.43
N SER A 43 -13.89 8.26 10.96
CA SER A 43 -14.61 8.12 12.23
C SER A 43 -13.83 8.65 13.44
N LYS A 44 -12.50 8.73 13.32
CA LYS A 44 -11.61 9.34 14.34
C LYS A 44 -11.35 10.84 14.12
N GLY A 45 -12.02 11.47 13.15
CA GLY A 45 -11.97 12.90 12.87
C GLY A 45 -10.86 13.36 11.92
N ALA A 46 -10.18 12.43 11.23
CA ALA A 46 -9.16 12.78 10.25
C ALA A 46 -9.75 13.44 8.99
N LYS A 47 -8.93 14.25 8.29
CA LYS A 47 -9.14 14.55 6.88
C LYS A 47 -8.57 13.41 6.03
N VAL A 48 -9.36 12.87 5.08
CA VAL A 48 -8.92 11.81 4.17
C VAL A 48 -8.98 12.29 2.73
N VAL A 49 -7.86 12.20 2.02
CA VAL A 49 -7.75 12.39 0.57
C VAL A 49 -7.69 11.02 -0.09
N MET A 50 -8.70 10.70 -0.87
CA MET A 50 -8.91 9.42 -1.54
C MET A 50 -8.41 9.49 -2.98
N LEU A 51 -7.36 8.74 -3.33
CA LEU A 51 -6.81 8.65 -4.68
C LEU A 51 -7.35 7.41 -5.39
N ASN A 52 -8.21 7.60 -6.40
CA ASN A 52 -8.93 6.51 -7.05
C ASN A 52 -9.01 6.67 -8.56
N ARG A 53 -8.91 5.53 -9.29
CA ARG A 53 -8.97 5.52 -10.75
C ARG A 53 -10.33 5.91 -11.32
N ASN A 54 -11.41 5.50 -10.67
CA ASN A 54 -12.77 5.73 -11.15
C ASN A 54 -13.48 6.81 -10.31
N PRO A 55 -13.71 8.04 -10.85
CA PRO A 55 -14.35 9.13 -10.13
C PRO A 55 -15.76 8.79 -9.66
N LYS A 56 -16.57 8.13 -10.51
CA LYS A 56 -17.93 7.75 -10.16
C LYS A 56 -17.99 6.82 -8.94
N LYS A 57 -17.14 5.80 -8.92
CA LYS A 57 -17.03 4.91 -7.74
C LYS A 57 -16.53 5.67 -6.50
N ALA A 58 -15.65 6.65 -6.66
CA ALA A 58 -15.17 7.46 -5.54
C ALA A 58 -16.29 8.32 -4.95
N GLU A 59 -17.11 8.95 -5.80
CA GLU A 59 -18.30 9.71 -5.38
C GLU A 59 -19.31 8.83 -4.65
N ASP A 60 -19.61 7.64 -5.18
CA ASP A 60 -20.53 6.69 -4.55
C ASP A 60 -19.98 6.21 -3.20
N THR A 61 -18.66 6.01 -3.10
CA THR A 61 -17.98 5.70 -1.84
C THR A 61 -18.12 6.82 -0.82
N ILE A 62 -17.94 8.07 -1.22
CA ILE A 62 -18.12 9.23 -0.33
C ILE A 62 -19.56 9.33 0.16
N LYS A 63 -20.55 9.06 -0.70
CA LYS A 63 -21.97 9.01 -0.28
C LYS A 63 -22.20 7.96 0.79
N THR A 64 -21.67 6.75 0.60
CA THR A 64 -21.74 5.66 1.58
C THR A 64 -21.08 6.05 2.91
N LEU A 65 -19.87 6.61 2.87
CA LEU A 65 -19.18 7.07 4.07
C LEU A 65 -19.96 8.16 4.83
N LYS A 66 -20.57 9.10 4.10
CA LYS A 66 -21.43 10.14 4.72
C LYS A 66 -22.71 9.56 5.31
N GLN A 67 -23.30 8.55 4.70
CA GLN A 67 -24.47 7.86 5.25
C GLN A 67 -24.12 7.12 6.56
N GLU A 68 -22.95 6.49 6.62
CA GLU A 68 -22.51 5.71 7.79
C GLU A 68 -21.96 6.59 8.93
N LEU A 69 -21.25 7.67 8.61
CA LEU A 69 -20.51 8.47 9.60
C LEU A 69 -21.07 9.89 9.82
N GLY A 70 -22.01 10.32 8.98
CA GLY A 70 -22.56 11.67 8.99
C GLY A 70 -21.91 12.62 7.98
N ASN A 71 -22.60 13.70 7.65
CA ASN A 71 -22.16 14.68 6.65
C ASN A 71 -20.94 15.52 7.07
N HIS A 72 -20.58 15.48 8.35
CA HIS A 72 -19.47 16.26 8.93
C HIS A 72 -18.09 15.71 8.63
N ILE A 73 -17.96 14.52 8.04
CA ILE A 73 -16.67 13.92 7.71
C ILE A 73 -15.89 14.77 6.69
N ASN A 74 -14.59 14.88 6.89
CA ASN A 74 -13.70 15.64 6.01
C ASN A 74 -13.03 14.72 4.98
N VAL A 75 -13.66 14.55 3.83
CA VAL A 75 -13.20 13.64 2.77
C VAL A 75 -13.19 14.33 1.41
N VAL A 76 -12.13 14.11 0.65
CA VAL A 76 -11.94 14.58 -0.73
C VAL A 76 -11.52 13.41 -1.60
N ALA A 77 -12.02 13.33 -2.83
CA ALA A 77 -11.57 12.37 -3.83
C ALA A 77 -10.84 13.08 -4.97
N ILE A 78 -9.70 12.55 -5.35
CA ILE A 78 -8.88 12.98 -6.49
C ILE A 78 -8.74 11.80 -7.44
N LYS A 79 -8.92 12.05 -8.75
CA LYS A 79 -8.74 11.01 -9.77
C LYS A 79 -7.26 10.70 -9.94
N MET A 80 -6.91 9.41 -9.85
CA MET A 80 -5.55 8.93 -10.10
C MET A 80 -5.56 7.49 -10.62
N ASP A 81 -4.87 7.26 -11.72
CA ASP A 81 -4.56 5.91 -12.22
C ASP A 81 -3.06 5.65 -12.02
N LEU A 82 -2.73 4.70 -11.15
CA LEU A 82 -1.35 4.30 -10.86
C LEU A 82 -0.63 3.65 -12.07
N ALA A 83 -1.39 3.15 -13.05
CA ALA A 83 -0.85 2.59 -14.29
C ALA A 83 -0.46 3.67 -15.32
N VAL A 84 -0.62 4.97 -15.00
CA VAL A 84 -0.38 6.08 -15.92
C VAL A 84 0.40 7.18 -15.20
N GLN A 85 1.66 7.35 -15.52
CA GLN A 85 2.57 8.30 -14.87
C GLN A 85 2.03 9.73 -14.84
N ASP A 86 1.51 10.21 -15.96
CA ASP A 86 0.93 11.55 -16.05
C ASP A 86 -0.29 11.71 -15.13
N SER A 87 -1.07 10.66 -14.93
CA SER A 87 -2.18 10.67 -13.98
C SER A 87 -1.69 10.78 -12.54
N VAL A 88 -0.59 10.10 -12.22
CA VAL A 88 0.04 10.17 -10.87
C VAL A 88 0.59 11.57 -10.62
N LYS A 89 1.30 12.16 -11.60
CA LYS A 89 1.85 13.53 -11.49
C LYS A 89 0.74 14.56 -11.27
N LYS A 90 -0.31 14.54 -12.10
CA LYS A 90 -1.47 15.45 -11.96
C LYS A 90 -2.18 15.29 -10.62
N ALA A 91 -2.37 14.05 -10.16
CA ALA A 91 -2.98 13.80 -8.87
C ALA A 91 -2.11 14.31 -7.70
N ALA A 92 -0.79 14.14 -7.77
CA ALA A 92 0.12 14.69 -6.77
C ALA A 92 0.06 16.23 -6.72
N GLU A 93 0.03 16.91 -7.87
CA GLU A 93 -0.16 18.37 -7.94
C GLU A 93 -1.49 18.81 -7.30
N GLU A 94 -2.57 18.06 -7.53
CA GLU A 94 -3.87 18.36 -6.93
C GLU A 94 -3.85 18.13 -5.41
N VAL A 95 -3.19 17.07 -4.91
CA VAL A 95 -2.97 16.85 -3.47
C VAL A 95 -2.21 18.02 -2.86
N ILE A 96 -1.13 18.49 -3.50
CA ILE A 96 -0.31 19.61 -3.01
C ILE A 96 -1.14 20.91 -2.89
N LYS A 97 -2.10 21.13 -3.80
CA LYS A 97 -3.03 22.27 -3.72
C LYS A 97 -4.14 22.07 -2.67
N THR A 98 -4.47 20.83 -2.33
CA THR A 98 -5.62 20.48 -1.47
C THR A 98 -5.27 20.44 0.02
N VAL A 99 -4.02 20.10 0.36
CA VAL A 99 -3.60 19.92 1.76
C VAL A 99 -2.24 20.56 2.03
N PRO A 100 -2.05 21.16 3.23
CA PRO A 100 -0.80 21.82 3.58
C PRO A 100 0.31 20.86 4.01
N GLN A 101 -0.02 19.63 4.38
CA GLN A 101 0.87 18.57 4.87
C GLN A 101 0.19 17.20 4.80
N ILE A 102 0.93 16.11 5.01
CA ILE A 102 0.42 14.73 5.00
C ILE A 102 0.97 13.98 6.22
N ASP A 103 0.11 13.62 7.18
CA ASP A 103 0.51 12.85 8.37
C ASP A 103 0.78 11.38 8.04
N ALA A 104 0.05 10.79 7.07
CA ALA A 104 0.46 9.53 6.47
C ALA A 104 -0.04 9.39 5.01
N LEU A 105 0.84 8.88 4.15
CA LEU A 105 0.51 8.38 2.81
C LEU A 105 0.42 6.86 2.87
N ILE A 106 -0.76 6.30 2.53
CA ILE A 106 -1.02 4.86 2.54
C ILE A 106 -1.17 4.35 1.10
N CYS A 107 -0.15 3.66 0.61
CA CYS A 107 -0.09 3.05 -0.72
C CYS A 107 -0.77 1.67 -0.67
N ASN A 108 -2.12 1.67 -0.69
CA ASN A 108 -2.94 0.46 -0.54
C ASN A 108 -3.39 -0.13 -1.89
N ALA A 109 -3.57 0.70 -2.93
CA ALA A 109 -4.05 0.22 -4.22
C ALA A 109 -3.06 -0.75 -4.88
N ALA A 110 -3.59 -1.84 -5.44
CA ALA A 110 -2.82 -2.82 -6.19
C ALA A 110 -3.71 -3.58 -7.17
N ILE A 111 -3.08 -4.23 -8.16
CA ILE A 111 -3.67 -5.28 -8.99
C ILE A 111 -2.92 -6.59 -8.76
N ALA A 112 -3.56 -7.72 -9.00
CA ALA A 112 -2.96 -9.03 -8.77
C ALA A 112 -3.39 -10.05 -9.83
N GLN A 113 -2.49 -10.99 -10.12
CA GLN A 113 -2.77 -12.17 -10.95
C GLN A 113 -3.34 -11.82 -12.33
N VAL A 114 -2.76 -10.83 -13.00
CA VAL A 114 -3.13 -10.47 -14.38
C VAL A 114 -2.82 -11.65 -15.29
N PRO A 115 -3.83 -12.21 -16.01
CA PRO A 115 -3.69 -13.53 -16.64
C PRO A 115 -2.69 -13.58 -17.80
N LYS A 116 -2.50 -12.46 -18.48
CA LYS A 116 -1.57 -12.31 -19.61
C LYS A 116 -0.70 -11.11 -19.37
N GLN A 117 0.56 -11.17 -19.81
CA GLN A 117 1.42 -10.00 -19.82
C GLN A 117 0.72 -8.86 -20.58
N THR A 118 0.64 -7.73 -19.92
CA THR A 118 0.13 -6.46 -20.45
C THR A 118 1.03 -5.34 -20.00
N LEU A 119 1.25 -4.36 -20.84
CA LEU A 119 2.03 -3.18 -20.50
C LEU A 119 1.12 -2.02 -20.13
N THR A 120 1.60 -1.15 -19.25
CA THR A 120 1.00 0.16 -19.00
C THR A 120 1.23 1.08 -20.20
N THR A 121 0.61 2.25 -20.22
CA THR A 121 0.88 3.28 -21.25
C THR A 121 2.32 3.77 -21.24
N ASP A 122 3.00 3.61 -20.10
CA ASP A 122 4.40 4.01 -19.93
C ASP A 122 5.39 2.88 -20.30
N GLY A 123 4.89 1.72 -20.78
CA GLY A 123 5.69 0.61 -21.26
C GLY A 123 6.14 -0.39 -20.18
N TRP A 124 5.61 -0.34 -18.96
CA TRP A 124 5.94 -1.27 -17.87
C TRP A 124 4.94 -2.44 -17.79
N GLU A 125 5.42 -3.60 -17.34
CA GLU A 125 4.51 -4.69 -16.99
C GLU A 125 3.46 -4.18 -15.98
N SER A 126 2.21 -4.52 -16.21
CA SER A 126 1.06 -3.88 -15.57
C SER A 126 1.07 -3.97 -14.04
N GLN A 127 1.49 -5.11 -13.46
CA GLN A 127 1.57 -5.26 -12.01
C GLN A 127 2.78 -4.48 -11.44
N MET A 128 3.91 -4.49 -12.13
CA MET A 128 5.08 -3.69 -11.75
C MET A 128 4.78 -2.18 -11.86
N GLY A 129 4.18 -1.76 -12.97
CA GLY A 129 3.80 -0.37 -13.20
C GLY A 129 2.81 0.15 -12.15
N THR A 130 1.71 -0.59 -11.93
CA THR A 130 0.64 -0.17 -11.03
C THR A 130 1.03 -0.28 -9.54
N ASN A 131 1.59 -1.44 -9.16
CA ASN A 131 1.85 -1.71 -7.74
C ASN A 131 3.10 -0.98 -7.24
N TYR A 132 4.10 -0.83 -8.10
CA TYR A 132 5.40 -0.33 -7.71
C TYR A 132 5.71 1.05 -8.30
N TYR A 133 5.93 1.21 -9.61
CA TYR A 133 6.40 2.48 -10.21
C TYR A 133 5.45 3.64 -9.99
N GLY A 134 4.14 3.43 -10.11
CA GLY A 134 3.14 4.46 -9.82
C GLY A 134 3.18 4.93 -8.37
N ASN A 135 3.34 3.99 -7.42
CA ASN A 135 3.47 4.34 -6.00
C ASN A 135 4.84 4.98 -5.69
N PHE A 136 5.94 4.53 -6.33
CA PHE A 136 7.26 5.14 -6.19
C PHE A 136 7.22 6.63 -6.59
N THR A 137 6.62 6.92 -7.74
CA THR A 137 6.42 8.29 -8.23
C THR A 137 5.56 9.11 -7.28
N LEU A 138 4.41 8.58 -6.83
CA LEU A 138 3.51 9.27 -5.91
C LEU A 138 4.19 9.63 -4.60
N GLN A 139 4.92 8.69 -4.02
CA GLN A 139 5.66 8.87 -2.76
C GLN A 139 6.70 9.98 -2.91
N ALA A 140 7.50 9.96 -3.98
CA ALA A 140 8.52 10.97 -4.25
C ALA A 140 7.93 12.39 -4.40
N LEU A 141 6.84 12.53 -5.16
CA LEU A 141 6.21 13.82 -5.40
C LEU A 141 5.52 14.39 -4.15
N LEU A 142 5.00 13.53 -3.27
CA LEU A 142 4.33 13.95 -2.04
C LEU A 142 5.28 14.02 -0.83
N PHE A 143 6.53 13.59 -0.98
CA PHE A 143 7.51 13.57 0.11
C PHE A 143 7.66 14.91 0.84
N PRO A 144 7.71 16.08 0.18
CA PRO A 144 7.83 17.37 0.89
C PRO A 144 6.66 17.64 1.86
N LEU A 145 5.44 17.23 1.54
CA LEU A 145 4.29 17.38 2.42
C LEU A 145 4.32 16.39 3.60
N ILE A 146 4.90 15.22 3.39
CA ILE A 146 5.09 14.18 4.42
C ILE A 146 6.20 14.63 5.39
N GLU A 147 7.30 15.12 4.86
CA GLU A 147 8.41 15.66 5.66
C GLU A 147 7.96 16.81 6.56
N LYS A 148 7.17 17.74 6.02
CA LYS A 148 6.65 18.88 6.75
C LYS A 148 5.87 18.52 8.02
N SER A 149 5.16 17.41 8.01
CA SER A 149 4.41 16.91 9.16
C SER A 149 5.20 15.93 10.04
N LYS A 150 6.44 15.58 9.66
CA LYS A 150 7.18 14.43 10.21
C LYS A 150 6.36 13.15 10.10
N GLY A 151 5.73 13.01 8.94
CA GLY A 151 4.69 12.03 8.67
C GLY A 151 5.24 10.64 8.34
N ARG A 152 4.38 9.83 7.72
CA ARG A 152 4.66 8.42 7.44
C ARG A 152 4.35 8.04 6.00
N ILE A 153 5.12 7.09 5.49
CA ILE A 153 4.82 6.36 4.26
C ILE A 153 4.51 4.92 4.64
N VAL A 154 3.34 4.43 4.25
CA VAL A 154 2.89 3.07 4.54
C VAL A 154 2.68 2.33 3.21
N THR A 155 3.50 1.33 2.96
CA THR A 155 3.40 0.47 1.78
C THR A 155 2.65 -0.81 2.12
N VAL A 156 1.49 -1.01 1.46
CA VAL A 156 0.72 -2.24 1.60
C VAL A 156 1.24 -3.30 0.64
N GLY A 157 2.15 -4.09 1.15
CA GLY A 157 2.72 -5.26 0.49
C GLY A 157 1.78 -6.46 0.47
N SER A 158 2.35 -7.65 0.42
CA SER A 158 1.63 -8.93 0.43
C SER A 158 2.59 -10.04 0.83
N LEU A 159 2.11 -11.12 1.44
CA LEU A 159 2.87 -12.37 1.57
C LEU A 159 3.24 -12.97 0.20
N GLY A 160 2.56 -12.52 -0.86
CA GLY A 160 2.89 -12.87 -2.24
C GLY A 160 4.31 -12.51 -2.68
N TYR A 161 5.03 -11.66 -1.94
CA TYR A 161 6.43 -11.33 -2.23
C TYR A 161 7.36 -12.55 -2.17
N ASP A 162 6.99 -13.58 -1.40
CA ASP A 162 7.75 -14.83 -1.21
C ASP A 162 7.17 -16.03 -1.98
N MET A 163 6.06 -15.85 -2.72
CA MET A 163 5.33 -16.95 -3.38
C MET A 163 5.74 -17.22 -4.83
N GLY A 164 6.64 -16.43 -5.39
CA GLY A 164 7.12 -16.56 -6.78
C GLY A 164 8.63 -16.37 -6.85
N ILE A 165 9.07 -15.53 -7.80
CA ILE A 165 10.48 -15.17 -7.90
C ILE A 165 10.94 -14.41 -6.64
N LYS A 166 12.07 -14.83 -6.08
CA LYS A 166 12.63 -14.26 -4.84
C LYS A 166 13.72 -13.21 -5.11
N THR A 167 13.64 -12.55 -6.23
CA THR A 167 14.55 -11.48 -6.67
C THR A 167 13.84 -10.54 -7.65
N ILE A 168 14.55 -9.53 -8.11
CA ILE A 168 14.09 -8.67 -9.22
C ILE A 168 14.80 -9.11 -10.50
N LYS A 169 14.02 -9.42 -11.53
CA LYS A 169 14.50 -9.84 -12.85
C LYS A 169 14.93 -8.61 -13.66
N PHE A 170 16.08 -8.03 -13.32
CA PHE A 170 16.59 -6.79 -13.91
C PHE A 170 16.85 -6.85 -15.41
N ASP A 171 17.09 -8.02 -15.96
CA ASP A 171 17.32 -8.28 -17.36
C ASP A 171 16.02 -8.43 -18.19
N ASP A 172 14.88 -8.59 -17.51
CA ASP A 172 13.56 -8.73 -18.13
C ASP A 172 12.45 -8.32 -17.16
N LEU A 173 12.41 -7.03 -16.80
CA LEU A 173 11.44 -6.46 -15.85
C LEU A 173 10.00 -6.58 -16.32
N ASN A 174 9.80 -6.58 -17.63
CA ASN A 174 8.48 -6.66 -18.28
C ASN A 174 7.99 -8.10 -18.47
N TRP A 175 8.82 -9.13 -18.15
CA TRP A 175 8.46 -10.51 -18.36
C TRP A 175 8.13 -10.80 -19.84
N ASP A 176 8.95 -10.29 -20.77
CA ASP A 176 8.81 -10.56 -22.20
C ASP A 176 9.04 -12.04 -22.50
N LYS A 177 9.72 -12.73 -21.59
CA LYS A 177 9.93 -14.17 -21.59
C LYS A 177 9.34 -14.78 -20.34
N ASP A 178 8.70 -15.96 -20.48
CA ASP A 178 8.24 -16.80 -19.36
C ASP A 178 7.29 -16.11 -18.38
N TYR A 179 6.41 -15.23 -18.88
CA TYR A 179 5.43 -14.56 -18.04
C TYR A 179 4.55 -15.55 -17.31
N THR A 180 4.48 -15.38 -15.99
CA THR A 180 3.43 -15.98 -15.18
C THR A 180 2.77 -14.91 -14.28
N PRO A 181 1.44 -14.94 -14.14
CA PRO A 181 0.74 -13.98 -13.27
C PRO A 181 1.32 -13.91 -11.87
N ASN A 182 1.71 -15.07 -11.33
CA ASN A 182 2.25 -15.19 -9.98
C ASN A 182 3.64 -14.57 -9.84
N ASN A 183 4.56 -14.83 -10.79
CA ASN A 183 5.90 -14.29 -10.73
C ASN A 183 5.91 -12.77 -10.91
N ALA A 184 5.13 -12.24 -11.86
CA ALA A 184 5.00 -10.80 -12.07
C ALA A 184 4.38 -10.10 -10.84
N TYR A 185 3.36 -10.70 -10.22
CA TYR A 185 2.79 -10.21 -8.97
C TYR A 185 3.80 -10.25 -7.82
N SER A 186 4.46 -11.39 -7.63
CA SER A 186 5.47 -11.57 -6.58
C SER A 186 6.61 -10.55 -6.71
N GLN A 187 7.14 -10.37 -7.92
CA GLN A 187 8.17 -9.35 -8.19
C GLN A 187 7.69 -7.95 -7.83
N SER A 188 6.47 -7.57 -8.22
CA SER A 188 5.92 -6.24 -7.90
C SER A 188 5.77 -6.01 -6.39
N LYS A 189 5.41 -7.06 -5.64
CA LYS A 189 5.29 -7.01 -4.17
C LYS A 189 6.64 -7.01 -3.48
N LEU A 190 7.60 -7.75 -4.00
CA LEU A 190 8.97 -7.71 -3.52
C LEU A 190 9.60 -6.34 -3.76
N ALA A 191 9.40 -5.74 -4.94
CA ALA A 191 9.87 -4.41 -5.28
C ALA A 191 9.33 -3.33 -4.30
N GLN A 192 8.05 -3.40 -3.94
CA GLN A 192 7.46 -2.51 -2.94
C GLN A 192 8.17 -2.61 -1.58
N ILE A 193 8.49 -3.82 -1.12
CA ILE A 193 9.13 -4.05 0.17
C ILE A 193 10.59 -3.60 0.14
N LEU A 194 11.36 -4.01 -0.88
CA LEU A 194 12.75 -3.59 -1.07
C LEU A 194 12.89 -2.07 -1.11
N SER A 195 12.06 -1.39 -1.90
CA SER A 195 12.08 0.06 -2.02
C SER A 195 11.73 0.76 -0.71
N MET A 196 10.83 0.20 0.11
CA MET A 196 10.49 0.78 1.40
C MET A 196 11.66 0.71 2.38
N TYR A 197 12.41 -0.42 2.42
CA TYR A 197 13.61 -0.53 3.25
C TYR A 197 14.76 0.34 2.73
N GLU A 198 14.92 0.46 1.43
CA GLU A 198 15.86 1.40 0.82
C GLU A 198 15.52 2.86 1.20
N LEU A 199 14.24 3.22 1.19
CA LEU A 199 13.80 4.54 1.65
C LEU A 199 14.17 4.80 3.11
N GLN A 200 14.02 3.80 4.00
CA GLN A 200 14.43 3.95 5.41
C GLN A 200 15.93 4.21 5.55
N ASP A 201 16.76 3.48 4.79
CA ASP A 201 18.21 3.66 4.81
C ASP A 201 18.58 5.07 4.30
N ARG A 202 18.00 5.53 3.18
CA ARG A 202 18.21 6.87 2.62
C ARG A 202 17.74 7.99 3.54
N LEU A 203 16.59 7.86 4.18
CA LEU A 203 16.11 8.82 5.18
C LEU A 203 17.06 8.93 6.38
N LYS A 204 17.61 7.80 6.82
CA LYS A 204 18.59 7.76 7.90
C LYS A 204 19.90 8.44 7.50
N GLU A 205 20.42 8.16 6.30
CA GLU A 205 21.64 8.78 5.77
C GLU A 205 21.50 10.28 5.59
N ALA A 206 20.31 10.75 5.17
CA ALA A 206 19.99 12.17 5.02
C ALA A 206 19.65 12.88 6.36
N GLY A 207 19.67 12.16 7.49
CA GLY A 207 19.31 12.73 8.79
C GLY A 207 17.83 13.01 8.98
N LYS A 208 16.94 12.56 8.06
CA LYS A 208 15.49 12.80 8.09
C LYS A 208 14.74 11.72 8.89
N THR A 209 15.26 11.39 10.07
CA THR A 209 14.77 10.29 10.91
C THR A 209 13.40 10.52 11.54
N ASP A 210 12.87 11.73 11.45
CA ASP A 210 11.51 12.06 11.90
C ASP A 210 10.43 11.50 10.95
N VAL A 211 10.72 11.40 9.65
CA VAL A 211 9.84 10.72 8.69
C VAL A 211 10.00 9.21 8.85
N LYS A 212 8.89 8.50 8.87
CA LYS A 212 8.87 7.04 9.05
C LYS A 212 8.33 6.33 7.80
N ALA A 213 8.90 5.19 7.46
CA ALA A 213 8.45 4.35 6.38
C ALA A 213 8.19 2.92 6.88
N TYR A 214 7.03 2.36 6.53
CA TYR A 214 6.59 1.04 7.01
C TYR A 214 6.09 0.18 5.88
N ALA A 215 6.33 -1.13 5.97
CA ALA A 215 5.67 -2.14 5.17
C ALA A 215 4.69 -2.95 6.01
N CYS A 216 3.55 -3.28 5.43
CA CYS A 216 2.57 -4.16 6.04
C CYS A 216 1.87 -5.01 4.99
N HIS A 217 1.08 -5.99 5.43
CA HIS A 217 0.20 -6.76 4.55
C HIS A 217 -1.13 -7.07 5.22
N PRO A 218 -2.22 -7.17 4.43
CA PRO A 218 -3.57 -7.36 4.96
C PRO A 218 -3.89 -8.82 5.34
N GLY A 219 -2.94 -9.74 5.24
CA GLY A 219 -3.21 -11.16 5.30
C GLY A 219 -4.12 -11.64 4.16
N SER A 220 -4.84 -12.74 4.39
CA SER A 220 -5.86 -13.25 3.46
C SER A 220 -7.20 -12.58 3.75
N SER A 221 -7.42 -11.39 3.17
CA SER A 221 -8.62 -10.59 3.40
C SER A 221 -9.64 -10.73 2.27
N ARG A 222 -10.92 -10.67 2.60
CA ARG A 222 -12.04 -10.71 1.65
C ARG A 222 -12.11 -9.41 0.85
N THR A 223 -11.25 -9.28 -0.17
CA THR A 223 -11.21 -8.11 -1.04
C THR A 223 -11.54 -8.49 -2.49
N ASN A 224 -11.76 -7.48 -3.33
CA ASN A 224 -12.00 -7.68 -4.77
C ASN A 224 -10.70 -7.64 -5.61
N LEU A 225 -9.54 -7.79 -4.99
CA LEU A 225 -8.23 -7.65 -5.65
C LEU A 225 -8.09 -8.57 -6.87
N ILE A 226 -8.41 -9.85 -6.71
CA ILE A 226 -8.35 -10.85 -7.80
C ILE A 226 -9.57 -10.77 -8.74
N ASN A 227 -10.73 -10.35 -8.24
CA ASN A 227 -11.94 -10.23 -9.06
C ASN A 227 -11.84 -9.16 -10.14
N SER A 228 -10.95 -8.18 -10.00
CA SER A 228 -10.77 -7.12 -10.99
C SER A 228 -9.83 -7.52 -12.15
N SER A 229 -8.92 -8.47 -11.93
CA SER A 229 -7.85 -8.79 -12.89
C SER A 229 -7.61 -10.30 -13.13
N GLY A 230 -8.03 -11.19 -12.21
CA GLY A 230 -7.78 -12.63 -12.30
C GLY A 230 -8.63 -13.37 -13.34
N SER A 231 -8.19 -14.58 -13.74
CA SER A 231 -8.94 -15.49 -14.61
C SER A 231 -10.26 -15.95 -13.96
N PHE A 232 -11.21 -16.47 -14.76
CA PHE A 232 -12.51 -16.96 -14.27
C PHE A 232 -12.34 -18.04 -13.17
N MET A 233 -11.40 -18.98 -13.37
CA MET A 233 -11.11 -20.03 -12.39
C MET A 233 -10.55 -19.45 -11.07
N MET A 234 -9.65 -18.49 -11.15
CA MET A 234 -9.11 -17.80 -9.96
C MET A 234 -10.21 -17.03 -9.21
N LYS A 235 -11.09 -16.36 -9.94
CA LYS A 235 -12.26 -15.68 -9.34
C LYS A 235 -13.18 -16.65 -8.60
N PHE A 236 -13.43 -17.82 -9.20
CA PHE A 236 -14.27 -18.87 -8.59
C PHE A 236 -13.64 -19.43 -7.31
N ILE A 237 -12.35 -19.80 -7.35
CA ILE A 237 -11.60 -20.29 -6.19
C ILE A 237 -11.58 -19.23 -5.08
N PHE A 238 -11.32 -17.97 -5.42
CA PHE A 238 -11.29 -16.88 -4.44
C PHE A 238 -12.66 -16.58 -3.82
N ASN A 239 -13.74 -16.71 -4.59
CA ASN A 239 -15.10 -16.57 -4.04
C ASN A 239 -15.45 -17.71 -3.06
N LEU A 240 -15.01 -18.94 -3.34
CA LEU A 240 -15.14 -20.04 -2.39
C LEU A 240 -14.28 -19.80 -1.13
N MET A 241 -13.06 -19.30 -1.29
CA MET A 241 -12.19 -18.96 -0.16
C MET A 241 -12.77 -17.86 0.74
N LYS A 242 -13.57 -16.92 0.19
CA LYS A 242 -14.24 -15.87 0.98
C LYS A 242 -15.21 -16.43 2.04
N LEU A 243 -15.73 -17.61 1.83
CA LEU A 243 -16.62 -18.32 2.77
C LEU A 243 -15.83 -19.17 3.79
N SER A 244 -14.53 -19.31 3.59
CA SER A 244 -13.64 -20.12 4.42
C SER A 244 -13.17 -19.35 5.67
N PRO A 245 -12.94 -20.03 6.81
CA PRO A 245 -12.27 -19.46 7.98
C PRO A 245 -10.79 -19.11 7.75
N LEU A 246 -10.27 -19.40 6.55
CA LEU A 246 -8.91 -19.01 6.12
C LEU A 246 -8.82 -17.54 5.66
N THR A 247 -9.93 -16.81 5.60
CA THR A 247 -9.97 -15.39 5.23
C THR A 247 -10.59 -14.56 6.35
N GLN A 248 -10.08 -13.35 6.51
CA GLN A 248 -10.63 -12.37 7.45
C GLN A 248 -11.45 -11.28 6.73
N SER A 249 -12.21 -10.48 7.49
CA SER A 249 -12.95 -9.34 6.92
C SER A 249 -12.00 -8.30 6.31
N ALA A 250 -12.51 -7.48 5.39
CA ALA A 250 -11.77 -6.34 4.85
C ALA A 250 -11.38 -5.35 5.95
N GLU A 251 -12.24 -5.16 6.94
CA GLU A 251 -11.98 -4.33 8.12
C GLU A 251 -10.73 -4.81 8.88
N LYS A 252 -10.67 -6.10 9.27
CA LYS A 252 -9.48 -6.67 9.91
C LYS A 252 -8.25 -6.59 9.01
N GLY A 253 -8.42 -6.73 7.70
CA GLY A 253 -7.35 -6.54 6.72
C GLY A 253 -6.83 -5.11 6.62
N ALA A 254 -7.61 -4.12 7.06
CA ALA A 254 -7.18 -2.72 7.11
C ALA A 254 -6.34 -2.40 8.37
N TYR A 255 -6.40 -3.22 9.41
CA TYR A 255 -5.72 -2.93 10.68
C TYR A 255 -4.20 -2.77 10.55
N PRO A 256 -3.45 -3.61 9.79
CA PRO A 256 -2.00 -3.43 9.66
C PRO A 256 -1.60 -2.08 9.08
N GLN A 257 -2.27 -1.61 8.02
CA GLN A 257 -1.97 -0.31 7.42
C GLN A 257 -2.37 0.85 8.34
N LEU A 258 -3.45 0.72 9.10
CA LEU A 258 -3.85 1.70 10.11
C LEU A 258 -2.86 1.74 11.27
N MET A 259 -2.41 0.59 11.75
CA MET A 259 -1.35 0.50 12.76
C MET A 259 -0.10 1.24 12.30
N CYS A 260 0.40 0.93 11.10
CA CYS A 260 1.59 1.61 10.54
C CYS A 260 1.38 3.12 10.38
N ALA A 261 0.15 3.56 10.07
CA ALA A 261 -0.17 4.96 9.88
C ALA A 261 -0.35 5.74 11.20
N THR A 262 -0.71 5.09 12.31
CA THR A 262 -1.18 5.78 13.53
C THR A 262 -0.46 5.40 14.81
N GLU A 263 0.03 4.16 14.97
CA GLU A 263 0.69 3.72 16.21
C GLU A 263 2.06 4.41 16.38
N PRO A 264 2.33 5.11 17.49
CA PRO A 264 3.52 5.96 17.61
C PRO A 264 4.85 5.21 17.62
N ASN A 265 4.94 4.10 18.32
CA ASN A 265 6.21 3.43 18.60
C ASN A 265 6.31 2.08 17.87
N LEU A 266 6.50 2.13 16.56
CA LEU A 266 6.70 0.95 15.74
C LEU A 266 8.16 0.82 15.28
N ASP A 267 8.66 -0.41 15.27
CA ASP A 267 9.94 -0.76 14.68
C ASP A 267 9.84 -0.79 13.15
N GLN A 268 10.54 0.13 12.48
CA GLN A 268 10.54 0.20 11.02
C GLN A 268 11.16 -1.04 10.35
N SER A 269 11.98 -1.80 11.04
CA SER A 269 12.62 -3.02 10.51
C SER A 269 11.65 -4.21 10.40
N SER A 270 10.45 -4.09 10.98
CA SER A 270 9.43 -5.13 11.03
C SER A 270 8.47 -5.07 9.85
N PHE A 271 7.93 -6.23 9.46
CA PHE A 271 6.82 -6.33 8.52
C PHE A 271 5.53 -6.59 9.32
N TYR A 272 4.52 -5.76 9.13
CA TYR A 272 3.33 -5.79 9.97
C TYR A 272 2.16 -6.46 9.26
N GLY A 273 1.47 -7.35 10.00
CA GLY A 273 0.33 -8.09 9.46
C GLY A 273 -0.33 -8.97 10.51
N PRO A 274 -1.29 -9.82 10.11
CA PRO A 274 -1.79 -10.89 10.98
C PRO A 274 -0.66 -11.85 11.34
N THR A 275 -0.64 -12.31 12.60
CA THR A 275 0.42 -13.18 13.13
C THR A 275 -0.05 -14.63 13.39
N GLY A 276 -1.30 -14.95 13.08
CA GLY A 276 -1.85 -16.30 13.21
C GLY A 276 -2.00 -17.02 11.86
N ARG A 277 -2.15 -18.34 11.91
CA ARG A 277 -2.37 -19.21 10.73
C ARG A 277 -1.43 -18.87 9.56
N ASN A 278 -0.13 -19.01 9.77
CA ASN A 278 0.91 -18.68 8.77
C ASN A 278 0.82 -17.22 8.27
N ASN A 279 0.50 -16.30 9.15
CA ASN A 279 0.35 -14.86 8.87
C ASN A 279 -0.83 -14.51 7.93
N TRP A 280 -1.79 -15.40 7.73
CA TRP A 280 -2.94 -15.19 6.88
C TRP A 280 -4.08 -14.48 7.60
N THR A 281 -4.31 -14.80 8.85
CA THR A 281 -5.40 -14.25 9.69
C THR A 281 -4.95 -14.16 11.15
N GLY A 282 -5.70 -13.47 11.99
CA GLY A 282 -5.46 -13.44 13.44
C GLY A 282 -5.07 -12.07 13.96
N PRO A 283 -4.49 -12.02 15.16
CA PRO A 283 -4.04 -10.78 15.79
C PRO A 283 -3.02 -10.03 14.92
N VAL A 284 -3.10 -8.70 14.90
CA VAL A 284 -2.14 -7.88 14.13
C VAL A 284 -0.92 -7.58 15.00
N GLY A 285 0.26 -7.79 14.41
CA GLY A 285 1.55 -7.57 15.04
C GLY A 285 2.70 -7.58 14.04
N ALA A 286 3.92 -7.65 14.54
CA ALA A 286 5.13 -7.72 13.75
C ALA A 286 5.51 -9.17 13.43
N HIS A 287 6.02 -9.41 12.25
CA HIS A 287 6.68 -10.66 11.90
C HIS A 287 7.92 -10.44 11.04
N LYS A 288 8.75 -11.46 10.94
CA LYS A 288 10.03 -11.40 10.24
C LYS A 288 9.82 -11.50 8.72
N LEU A 289 10.55 -10.71 7.98
CA LEU A 289 10.68 -10.87 6.52
C LEU A 289 11.77 -11.89 6.19
N GLU A 290 11.61 -12.55 5.05
CA GLU A 290 12.65 -13.38 4.46
C GLU A 290 13.86 -12.53 4.00
N SER A 291 15.05 -13.15 3.96
CA SER A 291 16.30 -12.42 3.72
C SER A 291 16.35 -11.71 2.36
N HIS A 292 15.78 -12.31 1.30
CA HIS A 292 15.75 -11.73 -0.03
C HIS A 292 14.96 -10.42 -0.12
N ALA A 293 14.00 -10.20 0.80
CA ALA A 293 13.27 -8.93 0.89
C ALA A 293 14.02 -7.82 1.64
N LYS A 294 15.24 -8.10 2.09
CA LYS A 294 16.17 -7.17 2.76
C LYS A 294 17.53 -7.10 2.08
N ASP A 295 17.63 -7.56 0.84
CA ASP A 295 18.86 -7.53 0.07
C ASP A 295 19.18 -6.08 -0.34
N LYS A 296 20.21 -5.51 0.28
CA LYS A 296 20.62 -4.11 0.06
C LYS A 296 21.18 -3.84 -1.32
N VAL A 297 21.83 -4.84 -1.94
CA VAL A 297 22.37 -4.69 -3.28
C VAL A 297 21.21 -4.62 -4.28
N VAL A 298 20.23 -5.50 -4.11
CA VAL A 298 19.03 -5.53 -4.96
C VAL A 298 18.18 -4.28 -4.73
N SER A 299 18.00 -3.81 -3.48
CA SER A 299 17.17 -2.64 -3.18
C SER A 299 17.77 -1.34 -3.73
N ASN A 300 19.09 -1.13 -3.57
CA ASN A 300 19.76 0.04 -4.12
C ASN A 300 19.70 0.06 -5.67
N LYS A 301 20.02 -1.08 -6.31
CA LYS A 301 19.92 -1.20 -7.78
C LYS A 301 18.51 -0.95 -8.28
N LEU A 302 17.49 -1.47 -7.57
CA LEU A 302 16.09 -1.23 -7.90
C LEU A 302 15.73 0.25 -7.77
N TRP A 303 16.20 0.92 -6.73
CA TRP A 303 15.93 2.33 -6.50
C TRP A 303 16.50 3.20 -7.63
N GLU A 304 17.79 3.04 -7.96
CA GLU A 304 18.45 3.78 -9.03
C GLU A 304 17.76 3.57 -10.38
N LEU A 305 17.39 2.31 -10.66
CA LEU A 305 16.63 1.98 -11.86
C LEU A 305 15.25 2.64 -11.85
N SER A 306 14.57 2.68 -10.71
CA SER A 306 13.24 3.29 -10.60
C SER A 306 13.28 4.81 -10.83
N GLU A 307 14.29 5.50 -10.34
CA GLU A 307 14.49 6.91 -10.66
C GLU A 307 14.70 7.13 -12.16
N LYS A 308 15.45 6.24 -12.82
CA LYS A 308 15.67 6.29 -14.27
C LYS A 308 14.37 6.01 -15.05
N GLU A 309 13.67 4.93 -14.72
CA GLU A 309 12.46 4.49 -15.42
C GLU A 309 11.30 5.48 -15.25
N THR A 310 11.13 6.05 -14.06
CA THR A 310 10.06 7.00 -13.79
C THR A 310 10.42 8.44 -14.16
N GLY A 311 11.70 8.73 -14.36
CA GLY A 311 12.22 10.09 -14.54
C GLY A 311 12.07 10.97 -13.28
N ILE A 312 11.77 10.38 -12.12
CA ILE A 312 11.57 11.08 -10.85
C ILE A 312 12.72 10.78 -9.91
N LYS A 313 13.47 11.82 -9.56
CA LYS A 313 14.47 11.74 -8.48
C LYS A 313 13.85 12.10 -7.15
N TRP A 314 14.18 11.33 -6.13
CA TRP A 314 13.79 11.67 -4.77
C TRP A 314 14.68 12.80 -4.23
N ASN A 315 14.04 13.77 -3.61
CA ASN A 315 14.74 14.88 -2.94
C ASN A 315 14.75 14.60 -1.42
N ILE A 316 15.57 13.62 -1.03
CA ILE A 316 15.77 13.22 0.37
C ILE A 316 16.96 13.95 0.96
#